data_862eb4355611ec4bbbdb9f63692e356b
#
_entry.id   862eb4355611ec4bbbdb9f63692e356b
#
_cell.length_a   1.000
_cell.length_b   1.000
_cell.length_c   1.000
_cell.angle_alpha   90.00
_cell.angle_beta   90.00
_cell.angle_gamma   90.00
#
_symmetry.space_group_name_H-M   'P 1'
#
loop_
_entity.id
_entity.type
_entity.pdbx_description
1 polymer ?
#
loop_
_entity_poly.entity_id
_entity_poly.type
_entity_poly.pdbx_seq_one_letter_code
_entity_poly.pdbx_strand_id
1 'polypeptide(L)'
;YYVNGGAEKVIHSLNQIWDDFDHFALIDFLNENDRTFILNGKKAKTTFIQNLPTVKSNHRKFLQLFPLAIQQFNLREYEIILSSSSSIAKGVRTTKNQLHICYCHSPMRYAWDLQEQYLDDAGFKGLKRAYAIFVLNKIKKWDIANSHNVSFFIANSKCIAQRIKAIYNREATVIY
;
A
#
# COMPACT_ATOMS: atom_id res chain seq x y z
N TYR A 1 6.73 4.38 4.62
CA TYR A 1 6.34 5.33 5.69
C TYR A 1 6.86 6.72 5.37
N TYR A 2 6.05 7.73 5.60
CA TYR A 2 6.38 9.10 5.22
C TYR A 2 5.96 10.16 6.24
N VAL A 3 4.81 9.98 6.86
CA VAL A 3 4.22 10.87 7.87
C VAL A 3 3.48 10.06 8.93
N ASN A 4 3.25 10.65 10.07
CA ASN A 4 2.40 10.07 11.10
C ASN A 4 0.93 10.36 10.78
N GLY A 5 0.31 9.48 10.04
CA GLY A 5 -1.09 9.55 9.61
C GLY A 5 -1.98 8.48 10.24
N GLY A 6 -3.22 8.37 9.74
CA GLY A 6 -4.18 7.38 10.24
C GLY A 6 -3.76 5.93 9.99
N ALA A 7 -3.07 5.66 8.88
CA ALA A 7 -2.57 4.33 8.57
C ALA A 7 -1.43 3.91 9.51
N GLU A 8 -0.57 4.84 9.86
CA GLU A 8 0.55 4.63 10.77
C GLU A 8 0.08 4.40 12.21
N LYS A 9 -1.01 5.05 12.63
CA LYS A 9 -1.63 4.78 13.94
C LYS A 9 -2.16 3.36 14.06
N VAL A 10 -2.67 2.78 12.97
CA VAL A 10 -3.08 1.37 12.95
C VAL A 10 -1.86 0.46 13.15
N ILE A 11 -0.72 0.77 12.50
CA ILE A 11 0.52 0.02 12.70
C ILE A 11 1.02 0.14 14.14
N HIS A 12 0.97 1.35 14.71
CA HIS A 12 1.29 1.55 16.12
C HIS A 12 0.42 0.66 17.01
N SER A 13 -0.91 0.65 16.83
CA SER A 13 -1.83 -0.18 17.61
C SER A 13 -1.53 -1.68 17.46
N LEU A 14 -1.19 -2.12 16.27
CA LEU A 14 -0.79 -3.51 16.01
C LEU A 14 0.51 -3.87 16.74
N ASN A 15 1.49 -2.97 16.78
CA ASN A 15 2.74 -3.15 17.50
C ASN A 15 2.58 -3.15 19.04
N GLN A 16 1.44 -2.62 19.56
CA GLN A 16 1.11 -2.75 20.98
C GLN A 16 0.53 -4.14 21.32
N ILE A 17 -0.06 -4.82 20.33
CA ILE A 17 -0.62 -6.17 20.51
C ILE A 17 0.45 -7.24 20.27
N TRP A 18 1.27 -7.03 19.25
CA TRP A 18 2.36 -7.93 18.85
C TRP A 18 3.61 -7.10 18.61
N ASP A 19 4.66 -7.38 19.35
CA ASP A 19 5.95 -6.67 19.27
C ASP A 19 6.95 -7.33 18.30
N ASP A 20 6.62 -8.51 17.77
CA ASP A 20 7.49 -9.35 16.94
C ASP A 20 7.27 -9.15 15.42
N PHE A 21 6.87 -7.95 15.00
CA PHE A 21 6.77 -7.66 13.57
C PHE A 21 8.10 -7.25 12.95
N ASP A 22 8.40 -7.85 11.81
CA ASP A 22 9.30 -7.26 10.82
C ASP A 22 8.53 -6.28 9.92
N HIS A 23 9.09 -5.10 9.74
CA HIS A 23 8.46 -4.05 8.95
C HIS A 23 9.04 -3.96 7.56
N PHE A 24 8.16 -3.92 6.57
CA PHE A 24 8.49 -3.75 5.15
C PHE A 24 7.75 -2.52 4.61
N ALA A 25 8.42 -1.69 3.85
CA ALA A 25 7.83 -0.48 3.28
C ALA A 25 8.38 -0.18 1.90
N LEU A 26 7.58 0.46 1.05
CA LEU A 26 8.07 0.95 -0.24
C LEU A 26 9.24 1.91 -0.03
N ILE A 27 9.06 2.84 0.90
CA ILE A 27 10.05 3.84 1.35
C ILE A 27 9.86 4.10 2.85
N ASP A 28 10.93 4.51 3.52
CA ASP A 28 10.93 4.87 4.94
C ASP A 28 11.73 6.16 5.17
N PHE A 29 11.02 7.26 5.43
CA PHE A 29 11.57 8.57 5.73
C PHE A 29 11.10 9.11 7.09
N LEU A 30 10.68 8.22 7.99
CA LEU A 30 10.30 8.60 9.34
C LEU A 30 11.49 9.26 10.09
N ASN A 31 11.20 10.30 10.84
CA ASN A 31 12.13 10.81 11.86
C ASN A 31 12.16 9.83 13.06
N GLU A 32 13.11 10.00 13.95
CA GLU A 32 13.31 9.07 15.08
C GLU A 32 12.11 9.05 16.05
N ASN A 33 11.44 10.17 16.28
CA ASN A 33 10.28 10.23 17.17
C ASN A 33 9.08 9.46 16.57
N ASP A 34 8.77 9.69 15.29
CA ASP A 34 7.72 8.96 14.59
C ASP A 34 8.06 7.47 14.45
N ARG A 35 9.32 7.14 14.21
CA ARG A 35 9.80 5.74 14.14
C ARG A 35 9.61 5.02 15.48
N THR A 36 9.99 5.67 16.57
CA THR A 36 9.80 5.12 17.92
C THR A 36 8.33 4.90 18.20
N PHE A 37 7.49 5.86 17.85
CA PHE A 37 6.04 5.76 18.06
C PHE A 37 5.40 4.67 17.18
N ILE A 38 5.66 4.68 15.86
CA ILE A 38 4.95 3.82 14.90
C ILE A 38 5.51 2.41 14.87
N LEU A 39 6.85 2.25 14.91
CA LEU A 39 7.57 1.00 14.65
C LEU A 39 8.33 0.48 15.89
N ASN A 40 8.04 0.99 17.09
CA ASN A 40 8.77 0.66 18.32
C ASN A 40 10.30 0.82 18.15
N GLY A 41 10.74 1.85 17.40
CA GLY A 41 12.14 2.12 17.10
C GLY A 41 12.76 1.25 16.00
N LYS A 42 12.05 0.24 15.49
CA LYS A 42 12.54 -0.64 14.42
C LYS A 42 12.65 0.12 13.10
N LYS A 43 13.56 -0.30 12.22
CA LYS A 43 13.69 0.21 10.84
C LYS A 43 12.94 -0.72 9.89
N ALA A 44 12.21 -0.14 8.94
CA ALA A 44 11.58 -0.93 7.89
C ALA A 44 12.61 -1.39 6.84
N LYS A 45 12.49 -2.63 6.38
CA LYS A 45 13.17 -3.11 5.16
C LYS A 45 12.49 -2.42 3.97
N THR A 46 13.25 -1.67 3.16
CA THR A 46 12.71 -0.84 2.08
C THR A 46 12.99 -1.41 0.70
N THR A 47 12.28 -0.89 -0.31
CA THR A 47 12.48 -1.29 -1.71
C THR A 47 13.62 -0.48 -2.36
N PHE A 48 14.03 -0.89 -3.57
CA PHE A 48 15.01 -0.16 -4.37
C PHE A 48 14.60 1.30 -4.64
N ILE A 49 13.30 1.61 -4.58
CA ILE A 49 12.78 2.98 -4.75
C ILE A 49 13.34 3.94 -3.70
N GLN A 50 13.60 3.46 -2.49
CA GLN A 50 14.22 4.25 -1.41
C GLN A 50 15.46 5.03 -1.86
N ASN A 51 16.26 4.43 -2.76
CA ASN A 51 17.54 4.96 -3.20
C ASN A 51 17.45 5.79 -4.48
N LEU A 52 16.26 5.95 -5.07
CA LEU A 52 16.10 6.74 -6.29
C LEU A 52 16.20 8.25 -5.99
N PRO A 53 16.76 9.05 -6.92
CA PRO A 53 16.85 10.48 -6.74
C PRO A 53 15.46 11.12 -6.62
N THR A 54 15.34 12.13 -5.83
CA THR A 54 14.10 12.89 -5.60
C THR A 54 12.93 12.13 -4.97
N VAL A 55 13.09 10.85 -4.60
CA VAL A 55 12.00 10.03 -4.04
C VAL A 55 11.44 10.63 -2.75
N LYS A 56 12.30 11.21 -1.91
CA LYS A 56 11.88 11.85 -0.65
C LYS A 56 10.90 13.01 -0.87
N SER A 57 11.10 13.80 -1.91
CA SER A 57 10.23 14.94 -2.23
C SER A 57 9.09 14.58 -3.19
N ASN A 58 9.27 13.57 -4.04
CA ASN A 58 8.31 13.28 -5.11
C ASN A 58 8.26 11.80 -5.49
N HIS A 59 7.95 10.92 -4.52
CA HIS A 59 7.84 9.47 -4.76
C HIS A 59 6.78 9.10 -5.81
N ARG A 60 5.75 9.93 -6.02
CA ARG A 60 4.69 9.69 -6.99
C ARG A 60 5.17 9.63 -8.44
N LYS A 61 6.31 10.23 -8.77
CA LYS A 61 6.94 10.11 -10.10
C LYS A 61 7.30 8.68 -10.46
N PHE A 62 7.52 7.83 -9.46
CA PHE A 62 7.91 6.44 -9.62
C PHE A 62 6.73 5.46 -9.56
N LEU A 63 5.49 5.95 -9.65
CA LEU A 63 4.27 5.17 -9.49
C LEU A 63 4.24 3.92 -10.37
N GLN A 64 4.73 4.00 -11.60
CA GLN A 64 4.82 2.86 -12.53
C GLN A 64 5.76 1.73 -12.05
N LEU A 65 6.72 2.04 -11.17
CA LEU A 65 7.66 1.07 -10.60
C LEU A 65 7.13 0.44 -9.31
N PHE A 66 6.10 0.99 -8.71
CA PHE A 66 5.56 0.54 -7.42
C PHE A 66 5.17 -0.95 -7.43
N PRO A 67 4.47 -1.48 -8.46
CA PRO A 67 4.16 -2.90 -8.53
C PRO A 67 5.41 -3.79 -8.50
N LEU A 68 6.44 -3.43 -9.25
CA LEU A 68 7.70 -4.18 -9.26
C LEU A 68 8.41 -4.09 -7.91
N ALA A 69 8.45 -2.89 -7.33
CA ALA A 69 9.14 -2.64 -6.07
C ALA A 69 8.52 -3.43 -4.91
N ILE A 70 7.20 -3.40 -4.74
CA ILE A 70 6.56 -4.11 -3.64
C ILE A 70 6.72 -5.63 -3.75
N GLN A 71 6.83 -6.15 -4.97
CA GLN A 71 6.99 -7.57 -5.25
C GLN A 71 8.44 -8.08 -5.12
N GLN A 72 9.40 -7.20 -4.84
CA GLN A 72 10.80 -7.62 -4.62
C GLN A 72 11.02 -8.32 -3.28
N PHE A 73 10.15 -8.08 -2.30
CA PHE A 73 10.32 -8.66 -0.98
C PHE A 73 10.18 -10.18 -1.02
N ASN A 74 11.16 -10.88 -0.46
CA ASN A 74 11.05 -12.30 -0.19
C ASN A 74 10.46 -12.48 1.21
N LEU A 75 9.19 -12.85 1.26
CA LEU A 75 8.43 -13.03 2.50
C LEU A 75 8.17 -14.52 2.83
N ARG A 76 8.93 -15.45 2.22
CA ARG A 76 8.67 -16.90 2.35
C ARG A 76 8.86 -17.45 3.76
N GLU A 77 9.65 -16.77 4.58
CA GLU A 77 9.93 -17.16 5.98
C GLU A 77 8.78 -16.81 6.95
N TYR A 78 7.81 -15.99 6.52
CA TYR A 78 6.69 -15.55 7.35
C TYR A 78 5.45 -16.42 7.06
N GLU A 79 4.82 -16.93 8.09
CA GLU A 79 3.54 -17.65 7.97
C GLU A 79 2.36 -16.69 7.81
N ILE A 80 2.43 -15.53 8.47
CA ILE A 80 1.40 -14.50 8.47
C ILE A 80 1.97 -13.21 7.88
N ILE A 81 1.27 -12.65 6.92
CA ILE A 81 1.58 -11.37 6.31
C ILE A 81 0.42 -10.41 6.56
N LEU A 82 0.69 -9.29 7.21
CA LEU A 82 -0.28 -8.24 7.43
C LEU A 82 0.09 -7.02 6.58
N SER A 83 -0.73 -6.70 5.59
CA SER A 83 -0.53 -5.51 4.76
C SER A 83 -1.46 -4.37 5.20
N SER A 84 -0.89 -3.26 5.67
CA SER A 84 -1.59 -1.99 5.90
C SER A 84 -1.58 -1.20 4.59
N SER A 85 -2.72 -1.14 3.89
CA SER A 85 -2.75 -0.73 2.49
C SER A 85 -3.73 0.40 2.20
N SER A 86 -3.20 1.51 1.72
CA SER A 86 -3.94 2.58 1.02
C SER A 86 -3.59 2.64 -0.47
N SER A 87 -2.69 1.74 -0.94
CA SER A 87 -2.21 1.68 -2.31
C SER A 87 -1.76 0.26 -2.66
N ILE A 88 -0.45 0.01 -2.70
CA ILE A 88 0.16 -1.18 -3.29
C ILE A 88 0.55 -2.27 -2.29
N ALA A 89 0.52 -2.00 -0.97
CA ALA A 89 1.08 -2.92 0.03
C ALA A 89 0.47 -4.33 -0.04
N LYS A 90 -0.82 -4.46 -0.37
CA LYS A 90 -1.47 -5.76 -0.57
C LYS A 90 -0.93 -6.57 -1.76
N GLY A 91 -0.12 -5.94 -2.64
CA GLY A 91 0.44 -6.58 -3.82
C GLY A 91 1.77 -7.31 -3.57
N VAL A 92 2.19 -7.52 -2.33
CA VAL A 92 3.34 -8.36 -1.99
C VAL A 92 3.14 -9.79 -2.50
N ARG A 93 4.24 -10.48 -2.82
CA ARG A 93 4.18 -11.88 -3.24
C ARG A 93 3.99 -12.78 -2.04
N THR A 94 2.97 -13.62 -2.11
CA THR A 94 2.69 -14.63 -1.10
C THR A 94 2.65 -16.02 -1.71
N THR A 95 2.80 -17.04 -0.89
CA THR A 95 2.62 -18.45 -1.25
C THR A 95 1.26 -18.95 -0.77
N LYS A 96 0.85 -20.12 -1.25
CA LYS A 96 -0.45 -20.72 -0.85
C LYS A 96 -0.53 -21.10 0.64
N ASN A 97 0.62 -21.28 1.29
CA ASN A 97 0.69 -21.69 2.69
C ASN A 97 0.77 -20.49 3.65
N GLN A 98 0.76 -19.26 3.14
CA GLN A 98 0.84 -18.05 3.93
C GLN A 98 -0.55 -17.43 4.11
N LEU A 99 -0.84 -16.98 5.32
CA LEU A 99 -2.03 -16.20 5.62
C LEU A 99 -1.77 -14.73 5.31
N HIS A 100 -2.41 -14.18 4.28
CA HIS A 100 -2.30 -12.76 3.94
C HIS A 100 -3.56 -12.00 4.37
N ILE A 101 -3.43 -11.17 5.39
CA ILE A 101 -4.48 -10.27 5.87
C ILE A 101 -4.18 -8.86 5.37
N CYS A 102 -5.15 -8.21 4.75
CA CYS A 102 -5.01 -6.83 4.30
C CYS A 102 -5.91 -5.89 5.12
N TYR A 103 -5.32 -5.06 5.96
CA TYR A 103 -6.00 -3.91 6.53
C TYR A 103 -6.04 -2.81 5.47
N CYS A 104 -7.18 -2.67 4.81
CA CYS A 104 -7.37 -1.76 3.69
C CYS A 104 -7.94 -0.42 4.18
N HIS A 105 -7.09 0.61 4.18
CA HIS A 105 -7.53 1.98 4.48
C HIS A 105 -8.37 2.56 3.34
N SER A 106 -8.05 2.18 2.12
CA SER A 106 -8.79 2.50 0.89
C SER A 106 -8.22 1.70 -0.27
N PRO A 107 -9.02 1.24 -1.23
CA PRO A 107 -8.51 0.95 -2.57
C PRO A 107 -7.79 2.16 -3.17
N MET A 108 -6.89 1.95 -4.12
CA MET A 108 -6.03 3.00 -4.69
C MET A 108 -6.83 4.17 -5.25
N ARG A 109 -7.00 5.26 -4.47
CA ARG A 109 -7.86 6.39 -4.86
C ARG A 109 -7.44 7.03 -6.18
N TYR A 110 -6.15 7.22 -6.40
CA TYR A 110 -5.60 7.83 -7.62
C TYR A 110 -5.80 6.97 -8.87
N ALA A 111 -6.02 5.67 -8.71
CA ALA A 111 -6.30 4.81 -9.85
C ALA A 111 -7.81 4.64 -10.07
N TRP A 112 -8.63 4.63 -9.02
CA TRP A 112 -10.06 4.34 -9.11
C TRP A 112 -10.91 5.63 -9.11
N ASP A 113 -11.13 6.22 -7.95
CA ASP A 113 -12.15 7.25 -7.79
C ASP A 113 -11.66 8.65 -8.15
N LEU A 114 -10.38 8.93 -7.91
CA LEU A 114 -9.78 10.25 -8.06
C LEU A 114 -8.81 10.31 -9.25
N GLN A 115 -8.99 9.43 -10.24
CA GLN A 115 -8.09 9.39 -11.40
C GLN A 115 -8.04 10.72 -12.14
N GLU A 116 -9.19 11.29 -12.46
CA GLU A 116 -9.28 12.55 -13.21
C GLU A 116 -8.67 13.70 -12.41
N GLN A 117 -9.05 13.81 -11.12
CA GLN A 117 -8.47 14.82 -10.23
C GLN A 117 -6.94 14.67 -10.13
N TYR A 118 -6.42 13.44 -10.00
CA TYR A 118 -4.99 13.19 -9.97
C TYR A 118 -4.28 13.66 -11.24
N LEU A 119 -4.87 13.42 -12.41
CA LEU A 119 -4.32 13.84 -13.69
C LEU A 119 -4.34 15.36 -13.86
N ASP A 120 -5.40 16.02 -13.37
CA ASP A 120 -5.54 17.47 -13.42
C ASP A 120 -4.59 18.16 -12.46
N ASP A 121 -4.50 17.70 -11.20
CA ASP A 121 -3.56 18.20 -10.18
C ASP A 121 -2.10 18.05 -10.63
N ALA A 122 -1.79 16.99 -11.37
CA ALA A 122 -0.47 16.77 -11.95
C ALA A 122 -0.19 17.61 -13.19
N GLY A 123 -1.17 18.36 -13.69
CA GLY A 123 -1.07 19.19 -14.89
C GLY A 123 -0.84 18.38 -16.19
N PHE A 124 -1.25 17.12 -16.23
CA PHE A 124 -1.05 16.26 -17.40
C PHE A 124 -2.02 16.63 -18.52
N LYS A 125 -1.47 16.95 -19.70
CA LYS A 125 -2.22 17.31 -20.93
C LYS A 125 -1.69 16.52 -22.14
N GLY A 126 -2.51 16.39 -23.18
CA GLY A 126 -2.12 15.76 -24.44
C GLY A 126 -1.52 14.34 -24.25
N LEU A 127 -0.40 14.07 -24.90
CA LEU A 127 0.26 12.76 -24.88
C LEU A 127 0.69 12.31 -23.47
N LYS A 128 1.07 13.26 -22.60
CA LYS A 128 1.42 12.93 -21.21
C LYS A 128 0.22 12.41 -20.43
N ARG A 129 -0.97 13.00 -20.66
CA ARG A 129 -2.21 12.51 -20.04
C ARG A 129 -2.58 11.12 -20.55
N ALA A 130 -2.50 10.90 -21.87
CA ALA A 130 -2.78 9.60 -22.48
C ALA A 130 -1.84 8.51 -21.91
N TYR A 131 -0.55 8.80 -21.79
CA TYR A 131 0.42 7.89 -21.18
C TYR A 131 0.10 7.62 -19.70
N ALA A 132 -0.23 8.64 -18.92
CA ALA A 132 -0.59 8.47 -17.51
C ALA A 132 -1.84 7.59 -17.34
N ILE A 133 -2.87 7.79 -18.18
CA ILE A 133 -4.08 6.94 -18.19
C ILE A 133 -3.71 5.48 -18.52
N PHE A 134 -2.85 5.26 -19.51
CA PHE A 134 -2.38 3.92 -19.87
C PHE A 134 -1.67 3.24 -18.67
N VAL A 135 -0.79 3.95 -17.97
CA VAL A 135 -0.10 3.44 -16.77
C VAL A 135 -1.11 3.14 -15.66
N LEU A 136 -2.04 4.05 -15.38
CA LEU A 136 -3.06 3.85 -14.35
C LEU A 136 -3.97 2.66 -14.67
N ASN A 137 -4.32 2.43 -15.93
CA ASN A 137 -5.10 1.26 -16.34
C ASN A 137 -4.32 -0.05 -16.15
N LYS A 138 -3.00 -0.07 -16.38
CA LYS A 138 -2.15 -1.21 -16.03
C LYS A 138 -2.12 -1.46 -14.52
N ILE A 139 -2.02 -0.38 -13.73
CA ILE A 139 -2.05 -0.46 -12.26
C ILE A 139 -3.40 -0.98 -11.77
N LYS A 140 -4.53 -0.55 -12.34
CA LYS A 140 -5.87 -1.09 -12.00
C LYS A 140 -5.94 -2.61 -12.21
N LYS A 141 -5.48 -3.10 -13.36
CA LYS A 141 -5.46 -4.55 -13.67
C LYS A 141 -4.58 -5.31 -12.68
N TRP A 142 -3.40 -4.77 -12.37
CA TRP A 142 -2.49 -5.33 -11.38
C TRP A 142 -3.11 -5.35 -9.97
N ASP A 143 -3.81 -4.28 -9.61
CA ASP A 143 -4.47 -4.10 -8.31
C ASP A 143 -5.58 -5.15 -8.07
N ILE A 144 -6.42 -5.37 -9.09
CA ILE A 144 -7.45 -6.43 -9.05
C ILE A 144 -6.79 -7.81 -8.96
N ALA A 145 -5.82 -8.10 -9.83
CA ALA A 145 -5.14 -9.40 -9.84
C ALA A 145 -4.54 -9.74 -8.47
N ASN A 146 -3.88 -8.78 -7.81
CA ASN A 146 -3.27 -9.00 -6.51
C ASN A 146 -4.27 -9.03 -5.34
N SER A 147 -5.50 -8.54 -5.53
CA SER A 147 -6.55 -8.67 -4.51
C SER A 147 -6.94 -10.13 -4.25
N HIS A 148 -6.72 -11.01 -5.22
CA HIS A 148 -6.99 -12.45 -5.08
C HIS A 148 -5.97 -13.18 -4.19
N ASN A 149 -4.78 -12.61 -4.00
CA ASN A 149 -3.75 -13.16 -3.11
C ASN A 149 -3.98 -12.82 -1.63
N VAL A 150 -4.95 -11.97 -1.35
CA VAL A 150 -5.35 -11.61 0.01
C VAL A 150 -6.33 -12.65 0.54
N SER A 151 -6.02 -13.28 1.68
CA SER A 151 -6.92 -14.24 2.34
C SER A 151 -8.12 -13.52 2.94
N PHE A 152 -7.88 -12.46 3.72
CA PHE A 152 -8.92 -11.69 4.39
C PHE A 152 -8.68 -10.18 4.25
N PHE A 153 -9.77 -9.45 3.96
CA PHE A 153 -9.78 -8.01 4.00
C PHE A 153 -10.39 -7.50 5.32
N ILE A 154 -9.71 -6.55 5.93
CA ILE A 154 -10.24 -5.72 7.02
C ILE A 154 -10.41 -4.31 6.44
N ALA A 155 -11.54 -3.68 6.69
CA ALA A 155 -11.84 -2.32 6.29
C ALA A 155 -11.98 -1.42 7.52
N ASN A 156 -11.44 -0.21 7.48
CA ASN A 156 -11.56 0.78 8.56
C ASN A 156 -12.97 1.42 8.65
N SER A 157 -13.88 1.12 7.73
CA SER A 157 -15.24 1.64 7.73
C SER A 157 -16.15 0.84 6.80
N LYS A 158 -17.48 0.96 6.99
CA LYS A 158 -18.48 0.38 6.08
C LYS A 158 -18.33 0.91 4.65
N CYS A 159 -18.00 2.18 4.49
CA CYS A 159 -17.75 2.78 3.17
C CYS A 159 -16.58 2.09 2.45
N ILE A 160 -15.47 1.82 3.15
CA ILE A 160 -14.33 1.12 2.55
C ILE A 160 -14.67 -0.35 2.27
N ALA A 161 -15.44 -1.02 3.13
CA ALA A 161 -15.91 -2.39 2.85
C ALA A 161 -16.75 -2.44 1.57
N GLN A 162 -17.66 -1.49 1.37
CA GLN A 162 -18.45 -1.37 0.13
C GLN A 162 -17.55 -1.14 -1.10
N ARG A 163 -16.51 -0.32 -0.99
CA ARG A 163 -15.55 -0.09 -2.07
C ARG A 163 -14.72 -1.32 -2.39
N ILE A 164 -14.29 -2.08 -1.38
CA ILE A 164 -13.59 -3.36 -1.57
C ILE A 164 -14.50 -4.32 -2.33
N LYS A 165 -15.78 -4.39 -1.96
CA LYS A 165 -16.76 -5.22 -2.66
C LYS A 165 -16.96 -4.77 -4.11
N ALA A 166 -17.14 -3.48 -4.35
CA ALA A 166 -17.37 -2.93 -5.68
C ALA A 166 -16.17 -3.11 -6.63
N ILE A 167 -14.93 -2.93 -6.12
CA ILE A 167 -13.71 -2.93 -6.94
C ILE A 167 -13.12 -4.32 -7.09
N TYR A 168 -13.05 -5.08 -5.98
CA TYR A 168 -12.36 -6.39 -5.96
C TYR A 168 -13.32 -7.58 -5.94
N ASN A 169 -14.64 -7.33 -5.81
CA ASN A 169 -15.66 -8.35 -5.55
C ASN A 169 -15.33 -9.25 -4.35
N ARG A 170 -14.75 -8.67 -3.29
CA ARG A 170 -14.34 -9.34 -2.06
C ARG A 170 -15.11 -8.77 -0.87
N GLU A 171 -15.42 -9.63 0.10
CA GLU A 171 -15.96 -9.18 1.40
C GLU A 171 -14.84 -8.66 2.30
N ALA A 172 -15.20 -7.78 3.24
CA ALA A 172 -14.27 -7.25 4.23
C ALA A 172 -14.96 -7.16 5.60
N THR A 173 -14.22 -7.54 6.65
CA THR A 173 -14.62 -7.30 8.04
C THR A 173 -14.35 -5.86 8.40
N VAL A 174 -15.32 -5.16 9.01
CA VAL A 174 -15.13 -3.76 9.44
C VAL A 174 -14.56 -3.74 10.86
N ILE A 175 -13.39 -3.11 11.02
CA ILE A 175 -12.75 -2.84 12.31
C ILE A 175 -12.34 -1.36 12.30
N TYR A 176 -12.97 -0.56 13.20
CA TYR A 176 -12.78 0.89 13.32
C TYR A 176 -11.49 1.26 14.04
#